data_bc01adb507f822fcffead78046915521
#
_entry.id   bc01adb507f822fcffead78046915521
#
_cell.length_a   1.000
_cell.length_b   1.000
_cell.length_c   1.000
_cell.angle_alpha   90.00
_cell.angle_beta   90.00
_cell.angle_gamma   90.00
#
_symmetry.space_group_name_H-M   'P 1'
#
loop_
_entity.id
_entity.type
_entity.pdbx_description
1 polymer ?
#
loop_
_entity_poly.entity_id
_entity_poly.type
_entity_poly.pdbx_seq_one_letter_code
_entity_poly.pdbx_strand_id
1 'polypeptide(L)'
;SILIPLALIVFLAVILIRALAFKPKAQPKADPTPVEFDKEAAVDSLRELVICKTVSYMDPALEDDAEFEKLISKLPTLYPHVFATCEFTRLPDRGLLFRWKGKTEGAPAVMMAHYDVVPVDESGWDKPAFDGIIADGCLWGRGTLDTKGTMNGILFSANTLISQGFTPDSDIYFAFSGGEEVNGMGAVRIVDYFEKKGIEPAFVLDEGGAVVENVFPGVKAPCGLIGIAEKGMMNVRYTAKSKGGHASAPK
;
A
#
# COMPACT_ATOMS: atom_id res chain seq x y z
N SER A 1 30.87 -5.23 40.11
CA SER A 1 31.71 -5.20 38.91
C SER A 1 31.55 -3.84 38.25
N ILE A 2 32.61 -3.07 38.13
CA ILE A 2 32.64 -1.71 37.51
C ILE A 2 32.51 -1.81 35.98
N LEU A 3 32.72 -2.95 35.40
CA LEU A 3 32.73 -3.16 33.94
C LEU A 3 31.38 -2.91 33.27
N ILE A 4 30.27 -3.31 33.93
CA ILE A 4 28.92 -3.13 33.37
C ILE A 4 28.53 -1.65 33.29
N PRO A 5 28.66 -0.83 34.36
CA PRO A 5 28.40 0.60 34.27
C PRO A 5 29.30 1.31 33.26
N LEU A 6 30.58 0.93 33.18
CA LEU A 6 31.50 1.51 32.22
C LEU A 6 31.08 1.21 30.74
N ALA A 7 30.72 -0.04 30.48
CA ALA A 7 30.21 -0.42 29.13
C ALA A 7 28.94 0.35 28.75
N LEU A 8 28.02 0.57 29.69
CA LEU A 8 26.80 1.33 29.47
C LEU A 8 27.13 2.81 29.20
N ILE A 9 28.06 3.42 29.95
CA ILE A 9 28.46 4.80 29.72
C ILE A 9 29.09 4.96 28.32
N VAL A 10 29.99 4.05 27.93
CA VAL A 10 30.60 4.06 26.60
C VAL A 10 29.54 3.90 25.52
N PHE A 11 28.60 2.98 25.68
CA PHE A 11 27.49 2.77 24.75
C PHE A 11 26.64 4.03 24.59
N LEU A 12 26.21 4.65 25.68
CA LEU A 12 25.44 5.89 25.65
C LEU A 12 26.22 7.05 25.05
N ALA A 13 27.52 7.16 25.34
CA ALA A 13 28.38 8.18 24.72
C ALA A 13 28.49 7.99 23.21
N VAL A 14 28.66 6.76 22.73
CA VAL A 14 28.69 6.44 21.28
C VAL A 14 27.38 6.82 20.62
N ILE A 15 26.22 6.45 21.21
CA ILE A 15 24.91 6.83 20.68
C ILE A 15 24.77 8.35 20.61
N LEU A 16 25.13 9.06 21.68
CA LEU A 16 25.02 10.52 21.72
C LEU A 16 25.92 11.18 20.66
N ILE A 17 27.19 10.75 20.55
CA ILE A 17 28.12 11.27 19.55
C ILE A 17 27.59 11.04 18.13
N ARG A 18 27.08 9.82 17.83
CA ARG A 18 26.51 9.51 16.54
C ARG A 18 25.25 10.33 16.24
N ALA A 19 24.40 10.54 17.24
CA ALA A 19 23.19 11.37 17.10
C ALA A 19 23.55 12.83 16.82
N LEU A 20 24.52 13.40 17.54
CA LEU A 20 24.99 14.77 17.32
C LEU A 20 25.75 14.96 16.00
N ALA A 21 26.44 13.92 15.54
CA ALA A 21 27.13 13.91 14.24
C ALA A 21 26.19 13.64 13.06
N PHE A 22 24.95 13.19 13.32
CA PHE A 22 23.97 12.92 12.27
C PHE A 22 23.52 14.21 11.61
N LYS A 23 23.93 14.37 10.35
CA LYS A 23 23.48 15.48 9.49
C LYS A 23 22.67 14.86 8.34
N PRO A 24 21.38 15.18 8.22
CA PRO A 24 20.61 14.76 7.06
C PRO A 24 21.28 15.28 5.78
N LYS A 25 21.23 14.47 4.73
CA LYS A 25 21.66 14.94 3.40
C LYS A 25 20.80 16.14 3.01
N ALA A 26 21.41 17.13 2.39
CA ALA A 26 20.67 18.27 1.85
C ALA A 26 19.61 17.72 0.87
N GLN A 27 18.35 17.99 1.14
CA GLN A 27 17.27 17.65 0.25
C GLN A 27 17.31 18.58 -0.97
N PRO A 28 17.14 18.07 -2.20
CA PRO A 28 16.88 18.95 -3.32
C PRO A 28 15.64 19.79 -3.02
N LYS A 29 15.65 21.06 -3.43
CA LYS A 29 14.45 21.88 -3.30
C LYS A 29 13.35 21.26 -4.14
N ALA A 30 12.19 21.06 -3.52
CA ALA A 30 11.02 20.61 -4.27
C ALA A 30 10.68 21.66 -5.33
N ASP A 31 10.32 21.21 -6.52
CA ASP A 31 9.74 22.08 -7.54
C ASP A 31 8.28 22.35 -7.12
N PRO A 32 7.92 23.59 -6.79
CA PRO A 32 6.57 23.94 -6.36
C PRO A 32 5.58 24.04 -7.53
N THR A 33 6.00 23.76 -8.76
CA THR A 33 5.11 23.83 -9.92
C THR A 33 3.93 22.86 -9.74
N PRO A 34 2.67 23.36 -9.72
CA PRO A 34 1.52 22.49 -9.61
C PRO A 34 1.45 21.52 -10.79
N VAL A 35 1.13 20.28 -10.50
CA VAL A 35 0.83 19.30 -11.55
C VAL A 35 -0.64 19.44 -11.91
N GLU A 36 -0.90 19.86 -13.14
CA GLU A 36 -2.27 19.99 -13.66
C GLU A 36 -2.78 18.62 -14.11
N PHE A 37 -3.96 18.25 -13.63
CA PHE A 37 -4.69 17.03 -14.03
C PHE A 37 -6.19 17.23 -13.87
N ASP A 38 -6.97 16.41 -14.50
CA ASP A 38 -8.43 16.41 -14.37
C ASP A 38 -8.84 15.83 -13.01
N LYS A 39 -9.11 16.71 -12.04
CA LYS A 39 -9.46 16.36 -10.66
C LYS A 39 -10.81 15.66 -10.58
N GLU A 40 -11.78 16.08 -11.39
CA GLU A 40 -13.12 15.51 -11.39
C GLU A 40 -13.06 14.08 -11.92
N ALA A 41 -12.40 13.85 -13.05
CA ALA A 41 -12.19 12.50 -13.57
C ALA A 41 -11.40 11.60 -12.62
N ALA A 42 -10.43 12.13 -11.87
CA ALA A 42 -9.70 11.37 -10.86
C ALA A 42 -10.58 10.95 -9.67
N VAL A 43 -11.49 11.82 -9.24
CA VAL A 43 -12.47 11.51 -8.17
C VAL A 43 -13.51 10.51 -8.67
N ASP A 44 -14.02 10.70 -9.88
CA ASP A 44 -15.03 9.81 -10.48
C ASP A 44 -14.47 8.40 -10.68
N SER A 45 -13.23 8.27 -11.16
CA SER A 45 -12.58 6.96 -11.29
C SER A 45 -12.37 6.28 -9.94
N LEU A 46 -11.97 7.01 -8.89
CA LEU A 46 -11.89 6.46 -7.55
C LEU A 46 -13.25 6.00 -7.03
N ARG A 47 -14.29 6.80 -7.24
CA ARG A 47 -15.66 6.46 -6.87
C ARG A 47 -16.09 5.12 -7.49
N GLU A 48 -15.80 4.93 -8.78
CA GLU A 48 -16.11 3.68 -9.49
C GLU A 48 -15.41 2.44 -8.92
N LEU A 49 -14.23 2.61 -8.30
CA LEU A 49 -13.55 1.53 -7.57
C LEU A 49 -14.17 1.32 -6.18
N VAL A 50 -14.53 2.40 -5.48
CA VAL A 50 -15.07 2.34 -4.11
C VAL A 50 -16.41 1.61 -4.06
N ILE A 51 -17.28 1.80 -5.07
CA ILE A 51 -18.58 1.12 -5.13
C ILE A 51 -18.50 -0.39 -5.41
N CYS A 52 -17.32 -0.94 -5.66
CA CYS A 52 -17.08 -2.37 -5.74
C CYS A 52 -16.76 -2.90 -4.33
N LYS A 53 -17.58 -3.81 -3.83
CA LYS A 53 -17.48 -4.36 -2.47
C LYS A 53 -16.44 -5.48 -2.39
N THR A 54 -15.20 -5.18 -2.70
CA THR A 54 -14.10 -6.15 -2.69
C THR A 54 -13.64 -6.45 -1.26
N VAL A 55 -14.56 -6.95 -0.44
CA VAL A 55 -14.29 -7.27 0.97
C VAL A 55 -13.59 -8.61 1.08
N SER A 56 -12.42 -8.63 1.72
CA SER A 56 -11.73 -9.87 2.06
C SER A 56 -12.02 -10.31 3.47
N TYR A 57 -12.02 -11.62 3.66
CA TYR A 57 -12.28 -12.28 4.94
C TYR A 57 -11.23 -13.36 5.20
N MET A 58 -10.95 -13.62 6.49
CA MET A 58 -10.11 -14.77 6.88
C MET A 58 -10.71 -16.12 6.46
N ASP A 59 -12.03 -16.19 6.29
CA ASP A 59 -12.73 -17.31 5.69
C ASP A 59 -13.12 -16.93 4.24
N PRO A 60 -12.45 -17.50 3.23
CA PRO A 60 -12.74 -17.19 1.82
C PRO A 60 -14.17 -17.52 1.37
N ALA A 61 -14.89 -18.39 2.10
CA ALA A 61 -16.29 -18.71 1.79
C ALA A 61 -17.26 -17.52 2.01
N LEU A 62 -16.82 -16.49 2.72
CA LEU A 62 -17.59 -15.26 2.96
C LEU A 62 -17.34 -14.18 1.88
N GLU A 63 -16.38 -14.41 0.99
CA GLU A 63 -16.00 -13.44 -0.03
C GLU A 63 -16.91 -13.52 -1.26
N ASP A 64 -17.16 -12.38 -1.89
CA ASP A 64 -17.93 -12.29 -3.13
C ASP A 64 -16.97 -12.02 -4.31
N ASP A 65 -16.57 -13.10 -4.99
CA ASP A 65 -15.71 -13.02 -6.17
C ASP A 65 -16.28 -12.13 -7.28
N ALA A 66 -17.60 -12.01 -7.38
CA ALA A 66 -18.24 -11.16 -8.38
C ALA A 66 -17.92 -9.68 -8.18
N GLU A 67 -17.78 -9.21 -6.96
CA GLU A 67 -17.39 -7.84 -6.67
C GLU A 67 -15.92 -7.55 -7.04
N PHE A 68 -15.02 -8.53 -6.89
CA PHE A 68 -13.64 -8.43 -7.38
C PHE A 68 -13.59 -8.40 -8.91
N GLU A 69 -14.32 -9.29 -9.58
CA GLU A 69 -14.41 -9.29 -11.05
C GLU A 69 -15.08 -8.00 -11.58
N LYS A 70 -16.08 -7.47 -10.91
CA LYS A 70 -16.71 -6.20 -11.22
C LYS A 70 -15.69 -5.05 -11.20
N LEU A 71 -14.84 -4.96 -10.17
CA LEU A 71 -13.77 -3.97 -10.11
C LEU A 71 -12.83 -4.13 -11.30
N ILE A 72 -12.31 -5.34 -11.52
CA ILE A 72 -11.36 -5.63 -12.59
C ILE A 72 -11.96 -5.28 -13.97
N SER A 73 -13.23 -5.58 -14.19
CA SER A 73 -13.93 -5.29 -15.46
C SER A 73 -14.09 -3.81 -15.77
N LYS A 74 -14.06 -2.94 -14.75
CA LYS A 74 -14.13 -1.48 -14.91
C LYS A 74 -12.79 -0.87 -15.34
N LEU A 75 -11.64 -1.47 -14.97
CA LEU A 75 -10.32 -0.90 -15.18
C LEU A 75 -10.03 -0.50 -16.64
N PRO A 76 -10.37 -1.31 -17.67
CA PRO A 76 -10.13 -0.92 -19.06
C PRO A 76 -10.89 0.35 -19.49
N THR A 77 -12.08 0.58 -18.95
CA THR A 77 -12.88 1.77 -19.24
C THR A 77 -12.37 2.99 -18.48
N LEU A 78 -11.94 2.80 -17.23
CA LEU A 78 -11.44 3.88 -16.39
C LEU A 78 -10.03 4.33 -16.82
N TYR A 79 -9.19 3.40 -17.29
CA TYR A 79 -7.78 3.66 -17.63
C TYR A 79 -7.42 3.14 -19.02
N PRO A 80 -8.08 3.64 -20.10
CA PRO A 80 -7.95 3.07 -21.44
C PRO A 80 -6.53 3.16 -22.00
N HIS A 81 -5.77 4.21 -21.71
CA HIS A 81 -4.40 4.36 -22.19
C HIS A 81 -3.45 3.38 -21.50
N VAL A 82 -3.66 3.06 -20.22
CA VAL A 82 -2.91 2.03 -19.52
C VAL A 82 -3.14 0.67 -20.17
N PHE A 83 -4.40 0.30 -20.43
CA PHE A 83 -4.72 -0.98 -21.07
C PHE A 83 -4.29 -1.09 -22.53
N ALA A 84 -4.20 0.04 -23.23
CA ALA A 84 -3.70 0.06 -24.60
C ALA A 84 -2.17 -0.04 -24.70
N THR A 85 -1.44 0.34 -23.64
CA THR A 85 0.02 0.51 -23.69
C THR A 85 0.77 -0.49 -22.81
N CYS A 86 0.22 -0.82 -21.65
CA CYS A 86 0.88 -1.70 -20.68
C CYS A 86 0.51 -3.17 -20.93
N GLU A 87 1.46 -4.06 -20.69
CA GLU A 87 1.19 -5.50 -20.64
C GLU A 87 0.43 -5.81 -19.35
N PHE A 88 -0.81 -6.31 -19.44
CA PHE A 88 -1.61 -6.69 -18.29
C PHE A 88 -1.59 -8.20 -18.10
N THR A 89 -1.27 -8.65 -16.87
CA THR A 89 -1.25 -10.06 -16.47
C THR A 89 -2.07 -10.25 -15.21
N ARG A 90 -3.01 -11.16 -15.26
CA ARG A 90 -3.72 -11.66 -14.06
C ARG A 90 -2.95 -12.84 -13.50
N LEU A 91 -2.60 -12.76 -12.24
CA LEU A 91 -1.93 -13.82 -11.49
C LEU A 91 -2.92 -14.52 -10.56
N PRO A 92 -2.62 -15.75 -10.11
CA PRO A 92 -3.42 -16.43 -9.10
C PRO A 92 -3.61 -15.58 -7.85
N ASP A 93 -4.59 -15.96 -7.03
CA ASP A 93 -4.84 -15.33 -5.73
C ASP A 93 -5.06 -13.80 -5.82
N ARG A 94 -5.76 -13.36 -6.90
CA ARG A 94 -6.11 -11.96 -7.15
C ARG A 94 -4.92 -11.01 -7.31
N GLY A 95 -3.79 -11.51 -7.82
CA GLY A 95 -2.67 -10.67 -8.24
C GLY A 95 -2.96 -10.02 -9.60
N LEU A 96 -2.81 -8.70 -9.70
CA LEU A 96 -2.89 -7.94 -10.95
C LEU A 96 -1.56 -7.26 -11.19
N LEU A 97 -0.98 -7.46 -12.37
CA LEU A 97 0.32 -6.91 -12.72
C LEU A 97 0.26 -6.22 -14.07
N PHE A 98 0.65 -4.96 -14.10
CA PHE A 98 0.83 -4.19 -15.32
C PHE A 98 2.32 -3.91 -15.51
N ARG A 99 2.82 -4.02 -16.74
CA ARG A 99 4.17 -3.62 -17.12
C ARG A 99 4.08 -2.47 -18.12
N TRP A 100 4.51 -1.30 -17.72
CA TRP A 100 4.72 -0.17 -18.62
C TRP A 100 6.17 -0.19 -19.10
N LYS A 101 6.35 -0.56 -20.35
CA LYS A 101 7.70 -0.72 -20.94
C LYS A 101 8.41 0.63 -21.06
N GLY A 102 9.65 0.67 -20.58
CA GLY A 102 10.54 1.81 -20.68
C GLY A 102 11.30 1.86 -22.03
N LYS A 103 12.00 2.97 -22.24
CA LYS A 103 12.86 3.21 -23.43
C LYS A 103 14.13 2.37 -23.43
N THR A 104 14.66 2.07 -22.24
CA THR A 104 15.93 1.38 -22.03
C THR A 104 15.77 0.19 -21.10
N GLU A 105 16.68 -0.76 -21.20
CA GLU A 105 16.81 -1.84 -20.23
C GLU A 105 17.40 -1.30 -18.91
N GLY A 106 16.87 -1.74 -17.80
CA GLY A 106 17.30 -1.36 -16.46
C GLY A 106 16.45 -2.01 -15.38
N ALA A 107 16.89 -1.91 -14.14
CA ALA A 107 16.09 -2.38 -13.01
C ALA A 107 14.79 -1.55 -12.91
N PRO A 108 13.62 -2.19 -12.91
CA PRO A 108 12.34 -1.49 -12.93
C PRO A 108 11.98 -0.86 -11.59
N ALA A 109 11.09 0.14 -11.63
CA ALA A 109 10.36 0.57 -10.45
C ALA A 109 9.07 -0.24 -10.30
N VAL A 110 8.64 -0.49 -9.05
CA VAL A 110 7.36 -1.13 -8.75
C VAL A 110 6.53 -0.18 -7.90
N MET A 111 5.30 0.09 -8.32
CA MET A 111 4.29 0.83 -7.57
C MET A 111 3.22 -0.15 -7.11
N MET A 112 2.96 -0.22 -5.81
CA MET A 112 2.06 -1.19 -5.23
C MET A 112 0.83 -0.54 -4.60
N ALA A 113 -0.25 -1.30 -4.54
CA ALA A 113 -1.42 -1.06 -3.72
C ALA A 113 -2.23 -2.35 -3.60
N HIS A 114 -3.18 -2.40 -2.69
CA HIS A 114 -4.20 -3.44 -2.70
C HIS A 114 -5.57 -2.87 -3.08
N TYR A 115 -6.48 -3.74 -3.52
CA TYR A 115 -7.82 -3.35 -3.94
C TYR A 115 -8.93 -4.07 -3.19
N ASP A 116 -8.58 -4.96 -2.27
CA ASP A 116 -9.49 -5.47 -1.27
C ASP A 116 -9.65 -4.47 -0.10
N VAL A 117 -10.61 -4.72 0.73
CA VAL A 117 -10.94 -3.88 1.89
C VAL A 117 -11.45 -4.75 3.04
N VAL A 118 -11.30 -4.26 4.28
CA VAL A 118 -11.90 -4.90 5.45
C VAL A 118 -13.41 -4.78 5.46
N PRO A 119 -14.13 -5.70 6.14
CA PRO A 119 -15.56 -5.58 6.40
C PRO A 119 -15.95 -4.26 7.08
N VAL A 120 -17.20 -3.88 6.94
CA VAL A 120 -17.75 -2.70 7.60
C VAL A 120 -18.95 -3.08 8.48
N ASP A 121 -19.10 -2.37 9.58
CA ASP A 121 -20.36 -2.27 10.32
C ASP A 121 -21.01 -0.95 9.92
N GLU A 122 -22.00 -1.01 9.05
CA GLU A 122 -22.71 0.16 8.50
C GLU A 122 -23.33 1.04 9.59
N SER A 123 -23.62 0.47 10.77
CA SER A 123 -24.21 1.24 11.88
C SER A 123 -23.26 2.31 12.45
N GLY A 124 -21.95 2.16 12.19
CA GLY A 124 -20.93 3.13 12.61
C GLY A 124 -20.57 4.17 11.55
N TRP A 125 -21.27 4.20 10.41
CA TRP A 125 -20.97 5.11 9.31
C TRP A 125 -22.01 6.21 9.16
N ASP A 126 -21.57 7.46 8.97
CA ASP A 126 -22.45 8.59 8.68
C ASP A 126 -23.06 8.52 7.27
N LYS A 127 -22.43 7.84 6.36
CA LYS A 127 -22.85 7.61 4.97
C LYS A 127 -22.58 6.16 4.59
N PRO A 128 -23.40 5.54 3.72
CA PRO A 128 -23.18 4.15 3.29
C PRO A 128 -21.75 3.92 2.78
N ALA A 129 -21.09 2.88 3.30
CA ALA A 129 -19.67 2.67 3.12
C ALA A 129 -19.25 2.35 1.67
N PHE A 130 -20.16 1.88 0.82
CA PHE A 130 -19.89 1.48 -0.56
C PHE A 130 -20.68 2.24 -1.63
N ASP A 131 -21.31 3.36 -1.28
CA ASP A 131 -22.07 4.15 -2.25
C ASP A 131 -21.22 5.21 -2.96
N GLY A 132 -19.98 5.44 -2.51
CA GLY A 132 -19.09 6.43 -3.10
C GLY A 132 -19.70 7.83 -3.12
N ILE A 133 -20.24 8.28 -1.99
CA ILE A 133 -20.94 9.56 -1.87
C ILE A 133 -19.92 10.71 -1.88
N ILE A 134 -20.13 11.68 -2.76
CA ILE A 134 -19.38 12.93 -2.75
C ILE A 134 -20.19 13.96 -1.98
N ALA A 135 -19.70 14.35 -0.81
CA ALA A 135 -20.33 15.34 0.05
C ALA A 135 -19.29 16.06 0.90
N ASP A 136 -19.57 17.31 1.25
CA ASP A 136 -18.72 18.13 2.11
C ASP A 136 -17.27 18.27 1.61
N GLY A 137 -17.07 18.24 0.28
CA GLY A 137 -15.76 18.30 -0.36
C GLY A 137 -14.93 17.00 -0.26
N CYS A 138 -15.55 15.90 0.17
CA CYS A 138 -14.91 14.59 0.34
C CYS A 138 -15.64 13.50 -0.45
N LEU A 139 -14.89 12.50 -0.91
CA LEU A 139 -15.45 11.22 -1.35
C LEU A 139 -15.49 10.27 -0.14
N TRP A 140 -16.70 9.87 0.25
CA TRP A 140 -16.94 8.97 1.36
C TRP A 140 -17.02 7.53 0.90
N GLY A 141 -16.27 6.63 1.55
CA GLY A 141 -16.39 5.21 1.29
C GLY A 141 -15.24 4.38 1.84
N ARG A 142 -15.49 3.10 2.06
CA ARG A 142 -14.48 2.11 2.45
C ARG A 142 -13.49 1.91 1.29
N GLY A 143 -12.19 2.01 1.58
CA GLY A 143 -11.13 1.88 0.58
C GLY A 143 -10.72 3.19 -0.10
N THR A 144 -11.34 4.35 0.25
CA THR A 144 -10.91 5.65 -0.31
C THR A 144 -9.48 5.99 0.06
N LEU A 145 -9.04 5.61 1.28
CA LEU A 145 -7.66 5.81 1.75
C LEU A 145 -6.87 4.50 1.70
N ASP A 146 -7.45 3.41 2.14
CA ASP A 146 -6.83 2.11 2.33
C ASP A 146 -7.48 1.06 1.41
N THR A 147 -6.89 0.70 0.16
CA THR A 147 -5.98 1.63 -0.51
C THR A 147 -6.35 1.76 -2.00
N LYS A 148 -7.66 1.67 -2.33
CA LYS A 148 -8.14 1.95 -3.69
C LYS A 148 -7.77 3.35 -4.16
N GLY A 149 -7.62 4.30 -3.21
CA GLY A 149 -7.12 5.63 -3.49
C GLY A 149 -5.72 5.61 -4.09
N THR A 150 -4.81 4.82 -3.53
CA THR A 150 -3.45 4.63 -4.05
C THR A 150 -3.47 3.93 -5.41
N MET A 151 -4.25 2.84 -5.55
CA MET A 151 -4.44 2.16 -6.84
C MET A 151 -4.92 3.13 -7.93
N ASN A 152 -5.96 3.92 -7.61
CA ASN A 152 -6.47 4.95 -8.53
C ASN A 152 -5.39 5.98 -8.87
N GLY A 153 -4.67 6.48 -7.87
CA GLY A 153 -3.60 7.46 -8.07
C GLY A 153 -2.52 6.96 -9.02
N ILE A 154 -2.09 5.71 -8.87
CA ILE A 154 -1.11 5.07 -9.76
C ILE A 154 -1.66 4.95 -11.20
N LEU A 155 -2.83 4.35 -11.35
CA LEU A 155 -3.42 4.08 -12.68
C LEU A 155 -3.83 5.36 -13.39
N PHE A 156 -4.44 6.33 -12.68
CA PHE A 156 -4.87 7.61 -13.25
C PHE A 156 -3.68 8.45 -13.70
N SER A 157 -2.61 8.51 -12.88
CA SER A 157 -1.38 9.21 -13.25
C SER A 157 -0.72 8.59 -14.48
N ALA A 158 -0.59 7.27 -14.51
CA ALA A 158 -0.05 6.56 -15.66
C ALA A 158 -0.91 6.80 -16.92
N ASN A 159 -2.24 6.69 -16.79
CA ASN A 159 -3.18 6.92 -17.90
C ASN A 159 -3.04 8.32 -18.47
N THR A 160 -2.90 9.33 -17.61
CA THR A 160 -2.70 10.73 -18.02
C THR A 160 -1.35 10.91 -18.71
N LEU A 161 -0.27 10.41 -18.14
CA LEU A 161 1.07 10.53 -18.72
C LEU A 161 1.18 9.82 -20.08
N ILE A 162 0.61 8.62 -20.21
CA ILE A 162 0.57 7.88 -21.48
C ILE A 162 -0.21 8.67 -22.54
N SER A 163 -1.35 9.25 -22.19
CA SER A 163 -2.14 10.07 -23.12
C SER A 163 -1.39 11.29 -23.62
N GLN A 164 -0.44 11.79 -22.83
CA GLN A 164 0.46 12.90 -23.18
C GLN A 164 1.70 12.44 -23.98
N GLY A 165 1.83 11.15 -24.28
CA GLY A 165 2.96 10.58 -25.01
C GLY A 165 4.21 10.33 -24.18
N PHE A 166 4.11 10.39 -22.84
CA PHE A 166 5.24 10.09 -21.97
C PHE A 166 5.56 8.59 -22.02
N THR A 167 6.85 8.27 -22.01
CA THR A 167 7.38 6.92 -21.87
C THR A 167 8.49 6.95 -20.82
N PRO A 168 8.48 6.09 -19.79
CA PRO A 168 9.51 6.08 -18.76
C PRO A 168 10.86 5.62 -19.33
N ASP A 169 11.95 5.94 -18.67
CA ASP A 169 13.28 5.49 -19.12
C ASP A 169 13.48 3.99 -18.87
N SER A 170 13.10 3.48 -17.71
CA SER A 170 13.09 2.04 -17.39
C SER A 170 11.67 1.55 -17.19
N ASP A 171 11.46 0.24 -17.22
CA ASP A 171 10.16 -0.37 -16.99
C ASP A 171 9.57 0.07 -15.64
N ILE A 172 8.26 0.30 -15.62
CA ILE A 172 7.50 0.50 -14.39
C ILE A 172 6.46 -0.61 -14.29
N TYR A 173 6.40 -1.27 -13.14
CA TYR A 173 5.36 -2.24 -12.83
C TYR A 173 4.34 -1.62 -11.88
N PHE A 174 3.05 -1.84 -12.16
CA PHE A 174 1.97 -1.59 -11.21
C PHE A 174 1.51 -2.94 -10.70
N ALA A 175 1.65 -3.15 -9.41
CA ALA A 175 1.42 -4.42 -8.74
C ALA A 175 0.26 -4.27 -7.74
N PHE A 176 -0.86 -4.93 -8.00
CA PHE A 176 -2.03 -4.84 -7.14
C PHE A 176 -2.43 -6.22 -6.63
N SER A 177 -2.75 -6.30 -5.34
CA SER A 177 -3.22 -7.53 -4.70
C SER A 177 -4.64 -7.36 -4.17
N GLY A 178 -5.41 -8.45 -4.15
CA GLY A 178 -6.80 -8.46 -3.69
C GLY A 178 -6.99 -9.39 -2.48
N GLY A 179 -6.17 -9.24 -1.46
CA GLY A 179 -6.22 -10.06 -0.25
C GLY A 179 -5.20 -9.60 0.79
N GLU A 180 -4.77 -8.35 0.73
CA GLU A 180 -3.77 -7.79 1.65
C GLU A 180 -4.27 -7.83 3.09
N GLU A 181 -5.49 -7.37 3.33
CA GLU A 181 -6.14 -7.25 4.64
C GLU A 181 -6.28 -8.57 5.43
N VAL A 182 -6.07 -9.68 4.75
CA VAL A 182 -6.14 -11.05 5.33
C VAL A 182 -4.86 -11.85 5.15
N ASN A 183 -3.75 -11.19 4.82
CA ASN A 183 -2.47 -11.83 4.48
C ASN A 183 -2.60 -12.84 3.33
N GLY A 184 -3.37 -12.51 2.32
CA GLY A 184 -3.57 -13.33 1.13
C GLY A 184 -2.32 -13.46 0.27
N MET A 185 -2.38 -14.39 -0.68
CA MET A 185 -1.20 -14.77 -1.48
C MET A 185 -0.96 -13.88 -2.72
N GLY A 186 -1.81 -12.88 -3.00
CA GLY A 186 -1.74 -12.09 -4.22
C GLY A 186 -0.37 -11.41 -4.43
N ALA A 187 0.14 -10.72 -3.42
CA ALA A 187 1.46 -10.11 -3.47
C ALA A 187 2.58 -11.15 -3.61
N VAL A 188 2.46 -12.29 -2.92
CA VAL A 188 3.43 -13.41 -3.04
C VAL A 188 3.47 -13.93 -4.49
N ARG A 189 2.32 -14.03 -5.18
CA ARG A 189 2.28 -14.46 -6.59
C ARG A 189 2.97 -13.46 -7.52
N ILE A 190 2.94 -12.20 -7.20
CA ILE A 190 3.67 -11.16 -7.94
C ILE A 190 5.18 -11.34 -7.72
N VAL A 191 5.62 -11.58 -6.49
CA VAL A 191 7.02 -11.89 -6.17
C VAL A 191 7.49 -13.16 -6.89
N ASP A 192 6.71 -14.25 -6.82
CA ASP A 192 6.99 -15.49 -7.55
C ASP A 192 7.16 -15.24 -9.07
N TYR A 193 6.34 -14.35 -9.64
CA TYR A 193 6.45 -13.97 -11.05
C TYR A 193 7.77 -13.24 -11.33
N PHE A 194 8.15 -12.29 -10.48
CA PHE A 194 9.40 -11.56 -10.62
C PHE A 194 10.62 -12.49 -10.50
N GLU A 195 10.64 -13.36 -9.49
CA GLU A 195 11.71 -14.36 -9.33
C GLU A 195 11.84 -15.27 -10.55
N LYS A 196 10.73 -15.82 -11.05
CA LYS A 196 10.72 -16.68 -12.25
C LYS A 196 11.21 -15.97 -13.50
N LYS A 197 11.05 -14.65 -13.57
CA LYS A 197 11.49 -13.82 -14.71
C LYS A 197 12.87 -13.20 -14.50
N GLY A 198 13.50 -13.37 -13.34
CA GLY A 198 14.76 -12.74 -12.98
C GLY A 198 14.66 -11.21 -12.92
N ILE A 199 13.49 -10.69 -12.49
CA ILE A 199 13.25 -9.25 -12.38
C ILE A 199 13.62 -8.80 -10.98
N GLU A 200 14.62 -7.93 -10.87
CA GLU A 200 15.06 -7.31 -9.63
C GLU A 200 14.70 -5.82 -9.66
N PRO A 201 13.72 -5.37 -8.87
CA PRO A 201 13.33 -3.95 -8.83
C PRO A 201 14.45 -3.05 -8.30
N ALA A 202 14.60 -1.86 -8.87
CA ALA A 202 15.45 -0.80 -8.32
C ALA A 202 14.90 -0.28 -6.99
N PHE A 203 13.58 -0.18 -6.91
CA PHE A 203 12.83 0.12 -5.68
C PHE A 203 11.37 -0.34 -5.83
N VAL A 204 10.74 -0.51 -4.68
CA VAL A 204 9.31 -0.77 -4.56
C VAL A 204 8.71 0.35 -3.72
N LEU A 205 7.66 0.98 -4.21
CA LEU A 205 6.86 1.95 -3.47
C LEU A 205 5.51 1.32 -3.19
N ASP A 206 5.26 1.07 -1.93
CA ASP A 206 4.01 0.54 -1.42
C ASP A 206 3.22 1.63 -0.69
N GLU A 207 2.13 1.27 -0.12
CA GLU A 207 1.29 2.13 0.69
C GLU A 207 1.87 2.44 2.07
N GLY A 208 1.13 3.21 2.84
CA GLY A 208 1.44 3.53 4.23
C GLY A 208 2.17 4.85 4.38
N GLY A 209 2.50 5.14 5.63
CA GLY A 209 3.01 6.43 6.01
C GLY A 209 1.93 7.52 6.10
N ALA A 210 2.31 8.62 6.70
CA ALA A 210 1.44 9.78 6.85
C ALA A 210 2.28 11.05 7.04
N VAL A 211 1.66 12.19 6.77
CA VAL A 211 2.15 13.47 7.29
C VAL A 211 1.50 13.68 8.63
N VAL A 212 2.31 13.72 9.68
CA VAL A 212 1.84 13.78 11.08
C VAL A 212 2.38 15.00 11.78
N GLU A 213 1.64 15.54 12.71
CA GLU A 213 2.02 16.68 13.55
C GLU A 213 2.07 16.29 15.03
N ASN A 214 2.97 16.89 15.77
CA ASN A 214 3.10 16.71 17.22
C ASN A 214 3.27 15.26 17.71
N VAL A 215 3.77 14.37 16.87
CA VAL A 215 3.98 12.95 17.22
C VAL A 215 5.33 12.71 17.87
N PHE A 216 6.35 13.50 17.49
CA PHE A 216 7.69 13.36 18.04
C PHE A 216 8.00 14.47 19.05
N PRO A 217 8.49 14.12 20.27
CA PRO A 217 8.86 15.12 21.27
C PRO A 217 9.87 16.14 20.71
N GLY A 218 9.54 17.43 20.84
CA GLY A 218 10.38 18.53 20.37
C GLY A 218 10.26 18.89 18.88
N VAL A 219 9.52 18.15 18.08
CA VAL A 219 9.26 18.44 16.67
C VAL A 219 7.86 19.06 16.53
N LYS A 220 7.82 20.32 16.09
CA LYS A 220 6.57 21.09 15.90
C LYS A 220 6.11 21.15 14.44
N ALA A 221 7.01 20.89 13.51
CA ALA A 221 6.68 20.91 12.08
C ALA A 221 5.98 19.61 11.67
N PRO A 222 5.12 19.64 10.64
CA PRO A 222 4.61 18.43 10.01
C PRO A 222 5.76 17.54 9.52
N CYS A 223 5.64 16.24 9.77
CA CYS A 223 6.64 15.24 9.39
C CYS A 223 6.02 14.23 8.43
N GLY A 224 6.55 14.12 7.22
CA GLY A 224 6.27 13.01 6.32
C GLY A 224 7.02 11.76 6.79
N LEU A 225 6.31 10.71 7.11
CA LEU A 225 6.89 9.44 7.52
C LEU A 225 7.06 8.54 6.31
N ILE A 226 8.29 8.08 6.08
CA ILE A 226 8.62 7.13 5.02
C ILE A 226 9.17 5.88 5.68
N GLY A 227 8.44 4.77 5.60
CA GLY A 227 8.92 3.44 5.97
C GLY A 227 9.98 2.98 4.96
N ILE A 228 11.10 2.48 5.44
CA ILE A 228 12.21 2.02 4.58
C ILE A 228 12.44 0.52 4.69
N ALA A 229 11.66 -0.17 5.51
CA ALA A 229 11.70 -1.62 5.68
C ALA A 229 10.44 -2.11 6.40
N GLU A 230 10.04 -3.32 6.11
CA GLU A 230 8.96 -4.02 6.79
C GLU A 230 9.50 -5.01 7.82
N LYS A 231 8.73 -5.20 8.91
CA LYS A 231 9.00 -6.22 9.91
C LYS A 231 8.44 -7.55 9.45
N GLY A 232 9.16 -8.64 9.73
CA GLY A 232 8.57 -9.96 9.61
C GLY A 232 7.43 -10.14 10.63
N MET A 233 6.31 -10.72 10.20
CA MET A 233 5.19 -11.08 11.05
C MET A 233 5.21 -12.58 11.34
N MET A 234 4.96 -12.95 12.60
CA MET A 234 4.83 -14.34 13.01
C MET A 234 3.64 -14.48 13.97
N ASN A 235 2.68 -15.28 13.56
CA ASN A 235 1.55 -15.66 14.42
C ASN A 235 1.94 -16.87 15.27
N VAL A 236 1.88 -16.75 16.59
CA VAL A 236 2.19 -17.84 17.51
C VAL A 236 0.94 -18.20 18.31
N ARG A 237 0.52 -19.46 18.22
CA ARG A 237 -0.58 -20.00 19.01
C ARG A 237 -0.02 -20.76 20.21
N TYR A 238 -0.28 -20.29 21.43
CA TYR A 238 0.02 -21.01 22.65
C TYR A 238 -1.19 -21.84 23.05
N THR A 239 -1.00 -23.15 23.24
CA THR A 239 -2.04 -24.05 23.72
C THR A 239 -1.60 -24.68 25.02
N ALA A 240 -2.27 -24.35 26.12
CA ALA A 240 -2.07 -25.02 27.39
C ALA A 240 -3.16 -26.09 27.60
N LYS A 241 -2.73 -27.30 27.92
CA LYS A 241 -3.65 -28.42 28.25
C LYS A 241 -3.39 -28.87 29.69
N SER A 242 -4.45 -29.01 30.45
CA SER A 242 -4.39 -29.60 31.78
C SER A 242 -5.36 -30.78 31.92
N LYS A 243 -5.18 -31.61 32.96
CA LYS A 243 -6.07 -32.75 33.20
C LYS A 243 -7.45 -32.35 33.77
N GLY A 244 -7.73 -31.07 33.83
CA GLY A 244 -8.89 -30.54 34.51
C GLY A 244 -8.68 -30.44 36.05
N GLY A 245 -9.54 -29.69 36.68
CA GLY A 245 -9.48 -29.46 38.14
C GLY A 245 -10.38 -28.29 38.53
N HIS A 246 -10.40 -27.93 39.78
CA HIS A 246 -11.16 -26.78 40.23
C HIS A 246 -10.51 -25.49 39.76
N ALA A 247 -11.30 -24.56 39.20
CA ALA A 247 -10.80 -23.32 38.56
C ALA A 247 -9.98 -22.44 39.53
N SER A 248 -10.23 -22.53 40.83
CA SER A 248 -9.47 -21.78 41.86
C SER A 248 -8.15 -22.45 42.30
N ALA A 249 -7.87 -23.68 41.81
CA ALA A 249 -6.66 -24.43 42.14
C ALA A 249 -6.14 -25.17 40.87
N PRO A 250 -5.69 -24.42 39.87
CA PRO A 250 -5.15 -25.02 38.66
C PRO A 250 -3.88 -25.82 38.98
N LYS A 251 -3.75 -27.00 38.36
CA LYS A 251 -2.60 -27.89 38.51
C LYS A 251 -1.81 -27.94 37.22
#